data_f4143e416b3fe0557416650012d53a96
#
_entry.id   f4143e416b3fe0557416650012d53a96
#
_cell.length_a   1.000
_cell.length_b   1.000
_cell.length_c   1.000
_cell.angle_alpha   90.00
_cell.angle_beta   90.00
_cell.angle_gamma   90.00
#
_symmetry.space_group_name_H-M   'P 1'
#
loop_
_entity.id
_entity.type
_entity.pdbx_description
1 polymer ?
#
loop_
_entity_poly.entity_id
_entity_poly.type
_entity_poly.pdbx_seq_one_letter_code
_entity_poly.pdbx_strand_id
1 'polypeptide(L)'
;MKNLLLQCVLCLLVVVSCTPVATYPPVENKAALSFSSNSANEPVPTIMANVISYAHSHFGGVSDIIFSLPEGVDKETYLIVAEKLGGATPMTSPNEIAYHITELRVRGFHADADIVFPSTGGGYDMATVYLNSSLVGSWTVTRDRVWLIPTKEAPAPNYSIEEIVEVETLSQ
;
A
#
# COMPACT_ATOMS: atom_id res chain seq x y z
N MET A 1 -45.05 -2.05 14.88
CA MET A 1 -44.34 -1.60 13.65
C MET A 1 -43.33 -0.46 13.92
N LYS A 2 -43.66 0.60 14.67
CA LYS A 2 -42.70 1.72 14.96
C LYS A 2 -41.41 1.27 15.64
N ASN A 3 -41.47 0.32 16.59
CA ASN A 3 -40.26 -0.18 17.31
C ASN A 3 -39.36 -1.03 16.41
N LEU A 4 -39.91 -1.78 15.47
CA LEU A 4 -39.17 -2.58 14.50
C LEU A 4 -38.38 -1.68 13.52
N LEU A 5 -39.02 -0.60 13.05
CA LEU A 5 -38.40 0.38 12.16
C LEU A 5 -37.25 1.13 12.84
N LEU A 6 -37.43 1.49 14.12
CA LEU A 6 -36.40 2.15 14.92
C LEU A 6 -35.18 1.20 15.16
N GLN A 7 -35.46 -0.08 15.39
CA GLN A 7 -34.41 -1.09 15.58
C GLN A 7 -33.62 -1.37 14.31
N CYS A 8 -34.29 -1.40 13.13
CA CYS A 8 -33.63 -1.52 11.83
C CYS A 8 -32.75 -0.29 11.51
N VAL A 9 -33.21 0.93 11.81
CA VAL A 9 -32.45 2.16 11.60
C VAL A 9 -31.22 2.19 12.54
N LEU A 10 -31.37 1.76 13.78
CA LEU A 10 -30.26 1.69 14.73
C LEU A 10 -29.20 0.65 14.31
N CYS A 11 -29.61 -0.51 13.80
CA CYS A 11 -28.70 -1.50 13.23
C CYS A 11 -27.96 -1.00 12.00
N LEU A 12 -28.65 -0.26 11.09
CA LEU A 12 -28.02 0.34 9.93
C LEU A 12 -26.95 1.38 10.30
N LEU A 13 -27.19 2.19 11.34
CA LEU A 13 -26.24 3.19 11.82
C LEU A 13 -24.96 2.57 12.41
N VAL A 14 -25.06 1.39 13.04
CA VAL A 14 -23.91 0.68 13.60
C VAL A 14 -23.00 0.09 12.51
N VAL A 15 -23.57 -0.35 11.39
CA VAL A 15 -22.81 -0.95 10.28
C VAL A 15 -21.98 0.10 9.52
N VAL A 16 -22.40 1.35 9.48
CA VAL A 16 -21.68 2.44 8.79
C VAL A 16 -20.46 2.93 9.58
N SER A 17 -20.34 2.55 10.87
CA SER A 17 -19.30 3.06 11.78
C SER A 17 -17.94 2.40 11.62
N CYS A 18 -17.81 1.29 10.88
CA CYS A 18 -16.56 0.54 10.73
C CYS A 18 -15.96 0.72 9.34
N THR A 19 -15.65 1.95 8.93
CA THR A 19 -14.90 2.18 7.69
C THR A 19 -13.41 2.09 7.97
N PRO A 20 -12.63 1.27 7.21
CA PRO A 20 -11.20 1.20 7.39
C PRO A 20 -10.56 2.56 7.11
N VAL A 21 -9.69 2.99 8.02
CA VAL A 21 -8.86 4.18 7.84
C VAL A 21 -7.43 3.79 8.17
N ALA A 22 -6.54 3.91 7.20
CA ALA A 22 -5.13 3.64 7.38
C ALA A 22 -4.30 4.64 6.58
N THR A 23 -3.18 5.09 7.15
CA THR A 23 -2.22 5.96 6.47
C THR A 23 -0.82 5.45 6.73
N TYR A 24 -0.03 5.30 5.68
CA TYR A 24 1.37 4.91 5.71
C TYR A 24 2.18 5.91 4.87
N PRO A 25 3.26 6.50 5.39
CA PRO A 25 3.74 6.39 6.78
C PRO A 25 2.68 6.81 7.81
N PRO A 26 2.72 6.25 9.03
CA PRO A 26 1.81 6.65 10.09
C PRO A 26 1.95 8.15 10.41
N VAL A 27 0.85 8.88 10.46
CA VAL A 27 0.87 10.30 10.84
C VAL A 27 0.98 10.40 12.35
N GLU A 28 2.05 11.01 12.86
CA GLU A 28 2.22 11.28 14.28
C GLU A 28 1.00 12.04 14.84
N ASN A 29 0.56 11.64 16.04
CA ASN A 29 -0.61 12.22 16.76
C ASN A 29 -2.01 11.93 16.21
N LYS A 30 -2.19 11.07 15.20
CA LYS A 30 -3.51 10.59 14.78
C LYS A 30 -3.74 9.10 15.08
N ALA A 31 -3.04 8.55 16.06
CA ALA A 31 -3.12 7.13 16.47
C ALA A 31 -4.53 6.62 16.81
N ALA A 32 -5.48 7.52 17.06
CA ALA A 32 -6.85 7.16 17.46
C ALA A 32 -7.74 6.66 16.31
N LEU A 33 -7.32 6.71 15.05
CA LEU A 33 -8.15 6.41 13.89
C LEU A 33 -7.62 5.29 12.99
N SER A 34 -6.49 4.69 13.31
CA SER A 34 -5.99 3.53 12.57
C SER A 34 -6.74 2.29 12.99
N PHE A 35 -7.62 1.79 12.15
CA PHE A 35 -8.36 0.54 12.36
C PHE A 35 -7.46 -0.70 12.29
N SER A 36 -6.26 -0.56 11.77
CA SER A 36 -5.25 -1.61 11.74
C SER A 36 -3.90 -1.02 12.10
N SER A 37 -3.43 -1.32 13.28
CA SER A 37 -2.03 -1.10 13.67
C SER A 37 -1.08 -2.06 12.92
N ASN A 38 -1.61 -3.03 12.20
CA ASN A 38 -0.87 -4.03 11.44
C ASN A 38 -1.18 -3.87 9.94
N SER A 39 -0.16 -3.46 9.19
CA SER A 39 -0.22 -3.28 7.74
C SER A 39 -0.43 -4.59 6.96
N ALA A 40 -0.18 -5.74 7.57
CA ALA A 40 -0.41 -7.06 6.98
C ALA A 40 -1.90 -7.43 6.88
N ASN A 41 -2.79 -6.69 7.56
CA ASN A 41 -4.22 -6.94 7.47
C ASN A 41 -4.83 -6.37 6.19
N GLU A 42 -5.74 -7.14 5.59
CA GLU A 42 -6.54 -6.64 4.46
C GLU A 42 -7.36 -5.40 4.88
N PRO A 43 -7.50 -4.41 3.98
CA PRO A 43 -7.21 -4.45 2.54
C PRO A 43 -5.82 -3.89 2.15
N VAL A 44 -4.96 -3.54 3.10
CA VAL A 44 -3.71 -2.81 2.86
C VAL A 44 -2.78 -3.52 1.86
N PRO A 45 -2.44 -4.82 2.04
CA PRO A 45 -1.55 -5.52 1.10
C PRO A 45 -2.15 -5.63 -0.30
N THR A 46 -3.47 -5.83 -0.40
CA THR A 46 -4.17 -5.91 -1.70
C THR A 46 -4.11 -4.57 -2.44
N ILE A 47 -4.31 -3.46 -1.74
CA ILE A 47 -4.22 -2.13 -2.35
C ILE A 47 -2.80 -1.87 -2.85
N MET A 48 -1.78 -2.14 -2.01
CA MET A 48 -0.37 -1.95 -2.38
C MET A 48 0.02 -2.79 -3.60
N ALA A 49 -0.36 -4.07 -3.63
CA ALA A 49 -0.10 -4.94 -4.77
C ALA A 49 -0.77 -4.41 -6.06
N ASN A 50 -2.03 -3.95 -5.97
CA ASN A 50 -2.75 -3.40 -7.12
C ASN A 50 -2.10 -2.11 -7.64
N VAL A 51 -1.60 -1.25 -6.76
CA VAL A 51 -0.89 -0.02 -7.16
C VAL A 51 0.39 -0.35 -7.91
N ILE A 52 1.21 -1.27 -7.40
CA ILE A 52 2.47 -1.68 -8.03
C ILE A 52 2.19 -2.37 -9.38
N SER A 53 1.25 -3.32 -9.41
CA SER A 53 0.85 -4.02 -10.63
C SER A 53 0.33 -3.05 -11.70
N TYR A 54 -0.48 -2.07 -11.28
CA TYR A 54 -0.96 -1.01 -12.17
C TYR A 54 0.20 -0.17 -12.73
N ALA A 55 1.08 0.30 -11.87
CA ALA A 55 2.22 1.12 -12.29
C ALA A 55 3.13 0.36 -13.26
N HIS A 56 3.41 -0.91 -12.96
CA HIS A 56 4.21 -1.78 -13.83
C HIS A 56 3.57 -1.96 -15.22
N SER A 57 2.28 -2.21 -15.28
CA SER A 57 1.57 -2.48 -16.54
C SER A 57 1.24 -1.21 -17.33
N HIS A 58 1.02 -0.08 -16.66
CA HIS A 58 0.49 1.14 -17.27
C HIS A 58 1.57 2.16 -17.63
N PHE A 59 2.55 2.34 -16.78
CA PHE A 59 3.62 3.33 -17.02
C PHE A 59 4.84 2.73 -17.75
N GLY A 60 4.82 1.42 -17.96
CA GLY A 60 5.95 0.69 -18.50
C GLY A 60 6.96 0.36 -17.41
N GLY A 61 7.84 -0.57 -17.67
CA GLY A 61 8.73 -0.98 -16.62
C GLY A 61 9.85 -1.90 -17.03
N VAL A 62 10.60 -2.26 -16.05
CA VAL A 62 11.59 -3.33 -16.07
C VAL A 62 10.88 -4.69 -16.10
N SER A 63 11.58 -5.73 -16.57
CA SER A 63 11.00 -7.08 -16.70
C SER A 63 10.56 -7.65 -15.35
N ASP A 64 11.33 -7.38 -14.29
CA ASP A 64 11.10 -7.92 -12.96
C ASP A 64 10.55 -6.83 -12.05
N ILE A 65 9.56 -7.18 -11.24
CA ILE A 65 8.99 -6.26 -10.27
C ILE A 65 9.85 -6.29 -9.00
N ILE A 66 10.64 -5.23 -8.80
CA ILE A 66 11.29 -4.92 -7.52
C ILE A 66 10.51 -3.78 -6.89
N PHE A 67 10.25 -3.84 -5.59
CA PHE A 67 9.37 -2.85 -4.95
C PHE A 67 9.80 -2.48 -3.54
N SER A 68 9.42 -1.26 -3.13
CA SER A 68 9.51 -0.75 -1.76
C SER A 68 8.16 -0.22 -1.30
N LEU A 69 7.83 -0.46 -0.05
CA LEU A 69 6.60 -0.01 0.59
C LEU A 69 6.88 1.20 1.49
N PRO A 70 5.85 1.96 1.89
CA PRO A 70 6.03 3.12 2.77
C PRO A 70 6.72 2.76 4.08
N GLU A 71 7.36 3.74 4.68
CA GLU A 71 7.91 3.61 6.04
C GLU A 71 6.81 3.21 7.05
N GLY A 72 7.17 2.37 8.03
CA GLY A 72 6.23 1.88 9.05
C GLY A 72 5.36 0.71 8.59
N VAL A 73 5.63 0.15 7.42
CA VAL A 73 4.98 -1.08 6.94
C VAL A 73 5.72 -2.31 7.48
N ASP A 74 4.97 -3.25 8.05
CA ASP A 74 5.50 -4.47 8.62
C ASP A 74 6.15 -5.39 7.58
N LYS A 75 7.17 -6.13 7.98
CA LYS A 75 7.87 -7.09 7.11
C LYS A 75 6.94 -8.16 6.54
N GLU A 76 5.96 -8.62 7.33
CA GLU A 76 4.94 -9.56 6.88
C GLU A 76 4.16 -9.02 5.68
N THR A 77 3.87 -7.71 5.65
CA THR A 77 3.20 -7.05 4.53
C THR A 77 4.00 -7.16 3.24
N TYR A 78 5.33 -7.00 3.31
CA TYR A 78 6.20 -7.20 2.14
C TYR A 78 6.07 -8.60 1.56
N LEU A 79 6.00 -9.64 2.40
CA LEU A 79 5.86 -11.02 1.97
C LEU A 79 4.49 -11.25 1.29
N ILE A 80 3.42 -10.73 1.88
CA ILE A 80 2.07 -10.84 1.32
C ILE A 80 1.97 -10.09 -0.03
N VAL A 81 2.53 -8.89 -0.12
CA VAL A 81 2.54 -8.11 -1.37
C VAL A 81 3.37 -8.82 -2.44
N ALA A 82 4.54 -9.37 -2.08
CA ALA A 82 5.37 -10.14 -3.00
C ALA A 82 4.62 -11.35 -3.58
N GLU A 83 3.90 -12.10 -2.73
CA GLU A 83 3.07 -13.23 -3.15
C GLU A 83 1.94 -12.79 -4.10
N LYS A 84 1.22 -11.71 -3.76
CA LYS A 84 0.14 -11.15 -4.59
C LYS A 84 0.63 -10.66 -5.96
N LEU A 85 1.89 -10.25 -6.05
CA LEU A 85 2.55 -9.83 -7.29
C LEU A 85 3.19 -11.00 -8.07
N GLY A 86 2.94 -12.26 -7.66
CA GLY A 86 3.47 -13.44 -8.34
C GLY A 86 4.94 -13.74 -8.06
N GLY A 87 5.46 -13.34 -6.91
CA GLY A 87 6.84 -13.57 -6.49
C GLY A 87 7.77 -12.38 -6.76
N ALA A 88 7.23 -11.16 -6.75
CA ALA A 88 8.04 -9.95 -6.83
C ALA A 88 9.01 -9.83 -5.66
N THR A 89 10.10 -9.09 -5.85
CA THR A 89 11.21 -8.99 -4.88
C THR A 89 11.15 -7.66 -4.12
N PRO A 90 11.15 -7.68 -2.77
CA PRO A 90 11.36 -6.46 -2.00
C PRO A 90 12.73 -5.83 -2.30
N MET A 91 12.78 -4.51 -2.47
CA MET A 91 14.01 -3.76 -2.69
C MET A 91 14.88 -3.80 -1.43
N THR A 92 16.15 -4.17 -1.61
CA THR A 92 17.12 -4.30 -0.50
C THR A 92 18.33 -3.38 -0.66
N SER A 93 18.56 -2.87 -1.87
CA SER A 93 19.69 -2.00 -2.18
C SER A 93 19.23 -0.73 -2.91
N PRO A 94 19.81 0.45 -2.58
CA PRO A 94 19.46 1.71 -3.25
C PRO A 94 19.84 1.75 -4.74
N ASN A 95 20.61 0.78 -5.21
CA ASN A 95 21.00 0.69 -6.62
C ASN A 95 20.00 -0.13 -7.47
N GLU A 96 18.99 -0.74 -6.85
CA GLU A 96 17.96 -1.49 -7.56
C GLU A 96 16.93 -0.55 -8.17
N ILE A 97 16.50 -0.86 -9.39
CA ILE A 97 15.43 -0.13 -10.06
C ILE A 97 14.10 -0.69 -9.57
N ALA A 98 13.35 0.09 -8.81
CA ALA A 98 12.17 -0.40 -8.10
C ALA A 98 10.97 0.54 -8.22
N TYR A 99 9.79 -0.01 -7.93
CA TYR A 99 8.55 0.73 -7.70
C TYR A 99 8.45 1.05 -6.22
N HIS A 100 8.30 2.33 -5.87
CA HIS A 100 8.23 2.78 -4.48
C HIS A 100 6.85 3.36 -4.18
N ILE A 101 6.07 2.72 -3.33
CA ILE A 101 4.92 3.39 -2.73
C ILE A 101 5.47 4.25 -1.59
N THR A 102 5.37 5.57 -1.74
CA THR A 102 5.87 6.54 -0.75
C THR A 102 4.81 6.91 0.28
N GLU A 103 3.54 6.89 -0.12
CA GLU A 103 2.42 7.15 0.77
C GLU A 103 1.20 6.32 0.36
N LEU A 104 0.46 5.81 1.34
CA LEU A 104 -0.83 5.16 1.16
C LEU A 104 -1.84 5.74 2.14
N ARG A 105 -2.99 6.13 1.64
CA ARG A 105 -4.14 6.62 2.41
C ARG A 105 -5.37 5.80 2.08
N VAL A 106 -5.94 5.12 3.06
CA VAL A 106 -7.17 4.33 2.94
C VAL A 106 -8.26 5.00 3.76
N ARG A 107 -9.42 5.24 3.15
CA ARG A 107 -10.59 5.87 3.79
C ARG A 107 -11.88 5.19 3.32
N GLY A 108 -12.37 4.23 4.09
CA GLY A 108 -13.56 3.48 3.74
C GLY A 108 -13.38 2.67 2.46
N PHE A 109 -14.14 3.00 1.44
CA PHE A 109 -14.10 2.36 0.13
C PHE A 109 -13.19 3.07 -0.89
N HIS A 110 -12.41 4.05 -0.44
CA HIS A 110 -11.48 4.81 -1.27
C HIS A 110 -10.06 4.66 -0.74
N ALA A 111 -9.11 4.56 -1.66
CA ALA A 111 -7.69 4.66 -1.35
C ALA A 111 -6.99 5.50 -2.40
N ASP A 112 -5.94 6.16 -1.96
CA ASP A 112 -4.99 6.83 -2.84
C ASP A 112 -3.57 6.51 -2.38
N ALA A 113 -2.69 6.27 -3.35
CA ALA A 113 -1.29 5.96 -3.09
C ALA A 113 -0.39 6.78 -4.00
N ASP A 114 0.64 7.36 -3.41
CA ASP A 114 1.70 8.02 -4.15
C ASP A 114 2.79 7.00 -4.46
N ILE A 115 3.13 6.86 -5.74
CA ILE A 115 4.12 5.89 -6.22
C ILE A 115 5.18 6.58 -7.07
N VAL A 116 6.44 6.25 -6.81
CA VAL A 116 7.60 6.58 -7.64
C VAL A 116 7.95 5.34 -8.45
N PHE A 117 8.11 5.50 -9.75
CA PHE A 117 8.33 4.40 -10.68
C PHE A 117 9.41 4.75 -11.72
N PRO A 118 10.10 3.73 -12.28
CA PRO A 118 11.14 3.94 -13.29
C PRO A 118 10.58 4.62 -14.53
N SER A 119 11.21 5.70 -14.96
CA SER A 119 10.85 6.42 -16.17
C SER A 119 11.51 5.80 -17.41
N THR A 120 10.78 5.75 -18.53
CA THR A 120 11.34 5.31 -19.82
C THR A 120 12.46 6.22 -20.34
N GLY A 121 12.52 7.46 -19.87
CA GLY A 121 13.57 8.43 -20.20
C GLY A 121 14.81 8.37 -19.31
N GLY A 122 14.83 7.46 -18.35
CA GLY A 122 15.84 7.38 -17.28
C GLY A 122 15.46 8.22 -16.07
N GLY A 123 15.87 7.75 -14.88
CA GLY A 123 15.41 8.30 -13.60
C GLY A 123 14.03 7.78 -13.20
N TYR A 124 13.28 8.59 -12.47
CA TYR A 124 12.00 8.22 -11.88
C TYR A 124 10.94 9.29 -12.14
N ASP A 125 9.73 8.84 -12.37
CA ASP A 125 8.52 9.66 -12.38
C ASP A 125 7.67 9.33 -11.14
N MET A 126 6.70 10.18 -10.83
CA MET A 126 5.79 10.03 -9.70
C MET A 126 4.34 10.13 -10.15
N ALA A 127 3.50 9.30 -9.58
CA ALA A 127 2.05 9.39 -9.78
C ALA A 127 1.30 9.17 -8.47
N THR A 128 0.07 9.73 -8.40
CA THR A 128 -0.93 9.32 -7.43
C THR A 128 -1.92 8.39 -8.11
N VAL A 129 -2.09 7.18 -7.58
CA VAL A 129 -3.03 6.17 -8.06
C VAL A 129 -4.23 6.13 -7.13
N TYR A 130 -5.43 6.23 -7.67
CA TYR A 130 -6.69 6.25 -6.92
C TYR A 130 -7.42 4.92 -7.11
N LEU A 131 -7.87 4.33 -6.01
CA LEU A 131 -8.58 3.06 -6.01
C LEU A 131 -9.92 3.20 -5.29
N ASN A 132 -10.88 2.43 -5.76
CA ASN A 132 -12.15 2.25 -5.10
C ASN A 132 -12.41 0.77 -4.84
N SER A 133 -13.06 0.48 -3.72
CA SER A 133 -13.59 -0.84 -3.42
C SER A 133 -15.09 -0.89 -3.68
N SER A 134 -15.56 -2.02 -4.19
CA SER A 134 -16.98 -2.35 -4.19
C SER A 134 -17.39 -2.93 -2.84
N LEU A 135 -18.71 -2.98 -2.58
CA LEU A 135 -19.26 -3.65 -1.38
C LEU A 135 -18.90 -5.14 -1.30
N VAL A 136 -18.46 -5.74 -2.41
CA VAL A 136 -18.06 -7.15 -2.52
C VAL A 136 -16.55 -7.33 -2.38
N GLY A 137 -15.80 -6.27 -2.08
CA GLY A 137 -14.43 -6.35 -1.59
C GLY A 137 -13.30 -6.29 -2.62
N SER A 138 -13.55 -6.12 -3.92
CA SER A 138 -12.47 -5.93 -4.88
C SER A 138 -12.02 -4.48 -4.96
N TRP A 139 -10.72 -4.24 -4.78
CA TRP A 139 -10.10 -2.94 -5.00
C TRP A 139 -9.66 -2.80 -6.45
N THR A 140 -10.10 -1.74 -7.11
CA THR A 140 -9.76 -1.47 -8.52
C THR A 140 -9.24 -0.06 -8.68
N VAL A 141 -8.21 0.11 -9.52
CA VAL A 141 -7.72 1.44 -9.91
C VAL A 141 -8.78 2.11 -10.76
N THR A 142 -9.14 3.34 -10.41
CA THR A 142 -10.17 4.13 -11.09
C THR A 142 -9.58 5.27 -11.92
N ARG A 143 -8.45 5.80 -11.49
CA ARG A 143 -7.69 6.84 -12.18
C ARG A 143 -6.28 6.94 -11.61
N ASP A 144 -5.42 7.63 -12.34
CA ASP A 144 -4.11 8.08 -11.88
C ASP A 144 -3.90 9.56 -12.20
N ARG A 145 -2.87 10.11 -11.61
CA ARG A 145 -2.37 11.44 -11.90
C ARG A 145 -0.84 11.41 -11.87
N VAL A 146 -0.22 11.49 -13.04
CA VAL A 146 1.22 11.61 -13.14
C VAL A 146 1.66 13.04 -12.80
N TRP A 147 2.70 13.17 -11.98
CA TRP A 147 3.29 14.45 -11.62
C TRP A 147 4.37 14.82 -12.64
N LEU A 148 4.36 16.08 -13.08
CA LEU A 148 5.31 16.58 -14.07
C LEU A 148 6.68 16.97 -13.48
N ILE A 149 7.05 16.39 -12.34
CA ILE A 149 8.31 16.66 -11.64
C ILE A 149 9.10 15.35 -11.61
N PRO A 150 9.99 15.11 -12.59
CA PRO A 150 10.82 13.92 -12.56
C PRO A 150 11.82 14.01 -11.41
N THR A 151 12.06 12.88 -10.76
CA THR A 151 13.09 12.75 -9.72
C THR A 151 14.25 11.94 -10.26
N LYS A 152 15.48 12.39 -10.01
CA LYS A 152 16.67 11.68 -10.49
C LYS A 152 17.06 10.52 -9.59
N GLU A 153 16.67 10.60 -8.33
CA GLU A 153 17.06 9.66 -7.29
C GLU A 153 15.85 8.88 -6.81
N ALA A 154 16.00 7.57 -6.68
CA ALA A 154 15.00 6.72 -6.06
C ALA A 154 14.97 6.96 -4.55
N PRO A 155 13.81 6.81 -3.89
CA PRO A 155 13.76 6.69 -2.45
C PRO A 155 14.62 5.54 -1.94
N ALA A 156 15.16 5.67 -0.73
CA ALA A 156 15.88 4.56 -0.08
C ALA A 156 14.93 3.38 0.18
N PRO A 157 15.46 2.13 0.19
CA PRO A 157 14.64 0.98 0.56
C PRO A 157 14.25 1.06 2.04
N ASN A 158 12.98 0.74 2.32
CA ASN A 158 12.48 0.64 3.71
C ASN A 158 12.52 -0.81 4.23
N TYR A 159 12.89 -1.77 3.38
CA TYR A 159 13.04 -3.17 3.74
C TYR A 159 14.49 -3.47 4.16
N SER A 160 14.69 -3.90 5.42
CA SER A 160 15.99 -4.30 5.94
C SER A 160 16.06 -5.81 6.13
N ILE A 161 17.15 -6.41 5.66
CA ILE A 161 17.43 -7.85 5.85
C ILE A 161 18.11 -8.11 7.20
N GLU A 162 18.70 -7.09 7.84
CA GLU A 162 19.57 -7.27 9.01
C GLU A 162 18.88 -7.88 10.23
N GLU A 163 17.56 -7.81 10.32
CA GLU A 163 16.78 -8.41 11.43
C GLU A 163 16.71 -9.95 11.42
N ILE A 164 17.11 -10.61 10.32
CA ILE A 164 17.03 -12.09 10.23
C ILE A 164 18.21 -12.78 10.93
N VAL A 165 19.35 -12.13 11.02
CA VAL A 165 20.60 -12.75 11.53
C VAL A 165 20.61 -12.85 13.05
N GLU A 166 19.94 -11.93 13.77
CA GLU A 166 19.92 -11.95 15.24
C GLU A 166 19.04 -13.06 15.84
N VAL A 167 18.00 -13.51 15.15
CA VAL A 167 17.11 -14.54 15.69
C VAL A 167 17.70 -15.95 15.56
N GLU A 168 18.51 -16.22 14.53
CA GLU A 168 19.15 -17.53 14.35
C GLU A 168 20.35 -17.75 15.29
N THR A 169 21.04 -16.68 15.70
CA THR A 169 22.20 -16.80 16.60
C THR A 169 21.84 -16.96 18.08
N LEU A 170 20.60 -16.68 18.48
CA LEU A 170 20.12 -16.86 19.87
C LEU A 170 19.49 -18.24 20.12
N SER A 171 19.37 -19.11 19.12
CA SER A 171 18.79 -20.45 19.24
C SER A 171 19.84 -21.60 19.18
N GLN A 172 21.11 -21.27 19.29
CA GLN A 172 22.21 -22.23 19.52
C GLN A 172 22.77 -22.03 20.92
#